data_0983469efe015b168edd793bca6836ce
#
_entry.id   0983469efe015b168edd793bca6836ce
#
_cell.length_a   1.000
_cell.length_b   1.000
_cell.length_c   1.000
_cell.angle_alpha   90.00
_cell.angle_beta   90.00
_cell.angle_gamma   90.00
#
_symmetry.space_group_name_H-M   'P 1'
#
loop_
_entity.id
_entity.type
_entity.pdbx_description
1 polymer ?
#
loop_
_entity_poly.entity_id
_entity_poly.type
_entity_poly.pdbx_seq_one_letter_code
_entity_poly.pdbx_strand_id
1 'polypeptide(L)'
;MRARILPRASLRRTVSSSPRGPCSRFPSFQHSTIRSSSSISQRLGSSHVSFPGAVTSAFMSDLKFVLPSDYPALSTYRVVDQDGSIVDRSFKPDLSDEGVIKLYKTMLTVSIMDPIMFDAQRQGRISFYIVSAGEEAISVGSASALDNEDVVFCQYREQGIFAHRGFTLKDFMNQLFANKSDIGKGRNMPVHYGSKELNIHTISSTLATQIPHASGAAYALKMQHINDPSIPPRVVAVYFGEGAASEGDFHAALNIAATRSCPVIFICRNNGYSISTPTLEQYRGDGIASRGIGYGIDTVRVDGNDIWAVREATKKAREMALEDGGKPVLIEAMSYRVSHHSTSDDSFAYRARVEVEDWKRRDNPIARLRKYMEAKGFWDESNEKDARESIRRDVLKAFSEAEREKKPAIRTMFEDVYEEMTPDLKAQMEQLKQHLEKYPNEYDLGEYEEGITSLKS
;
A
#
# COMPACT_ATOMS: atom_id res chain seq x y z
N MET A 1 -40.68 44.16 17.69
CA MET A 1 -41.05 45.05 16.55
C MET A 1 -41.03 44.23 15.28
N ARG A 2 -42.05 44.38 14.46
CA ARG A 2 -42.44 43.47 13.35
C ARG A 2 -41.43 43.40 12.21
N ALA A 3 -41.08 42.18 11.83
CA ALA A 3 -40.33 41.90 10.60
C ALA A 3 -41.26 41.98 9.37
N ARG A 4 -40.87 42.78 8.36
CA ARG A 4 -41.54 42.84 7.07
C ARG A 4 -41.00 41.75 6.14
N ILE A 5 -41.94 40.93 5.65
CA ILE A 5 -41.72 39.95 4.58
C ILE A 5 -41.86 40.65 3.21
N LEU A 6 -40.86 40.56 2.36
CA LEU A 6 -40.93 40.99 0.96
C LEU A 6 -41.16 39.76 0.03
N PRO A 7 -41.91 39.91 -1.10
CA PRO A 7 -42.38 38.80 -1.90
C PRO A 7 -41.32 38.24 -2.88
N ARG A 8 -41.38 36.93 -3.10
CA ARG A 8 -40.57 36.19 -4.07
C ARG A 8 -40.97 36.56 -5.51
N ALA A 9 -40.02 37.03 -6.31
CA ALA A 9 -40.17 37.15 -7.76
C ALA A 9 -39.92 35.80 -8.41
N SER A 10 -40.90 35.30 -9.16
CA SER A 10 -40.79 34.09 -9.96
C SER A 10 -40.08 34.37 -11.29
N LEU A 11 -38.83 33.94 -11.45
CA LEU A 11 -38.13 33.88 -12.72
C LEU A 11 -38.49 32.59 -13.44
N ARG A 12 -39.38 32.69 -14.44
CA ARG A 12 -39.57 31.65 -15.46
C ARG A 12 -38.35 31.66 -16.39
N ARG A 13 -37.52 30.59 -16.31
CA ARG A 13 -36.51 30.32 -17.34
C ARG A 13 -37.18 29.59 -18.49
N THR A 14 -37.19 30.22 -19.66
CA THR A 14 -37.48 29.58 -20.95
C THR A 14 -36.32 28.66 -21.31
N VAL A 15 -36.58 27.34 -21.35
CA VAL A 15 -35.62 26.34 -21.81
C VAL A 15 -35.70 26.31 -23.34
N SER A 16 -34.67 26.81 -24.04
CA SER A 16 -34.50 26.58 -25.47
C SER A 16 -34.07 25.16 -25.72
N SER A 17 -34.85 24.41 -26.47
CA SER A 17 -34.55 23.05 -26.93
C SER A 17 -33.54 23.09 -28.07
N SER A 18 -32.28 22.74 -27.82
CA SER A 18 -31.34 22.36 -28.87
C SER A 18 -31.51 20.87 -29.24
N PRO A 19 -31.36 20.52 -30.54
CA PRO A 19 -31.58 19.12 -30.97
C PRO A 19 -30.49 18.22 -30.43
N ARG A 20 -30.90 17.16 -29.72
CA ARG A 20 -30.03 16.07 -29.27
C ARG A 20 -29.51 15.30 -30.48
N GLY A 21 -28.20 15.33 -30.71
CA GLY A 21 -27.52 14.39 -31.61
C GLY A 21 -27.70 12.93 -31.15
N PRO A 22 -27.53 11.94 -32.04
CA PRO A 22 -27.77 10.55 -31.69
C PRO A 22 -26.84 10.08 -30.59
N CYS A 23 -27.44 9.70 -29.46
CA CYS A 23 -26.77 9.06 -28.37
C CYS A 23 -26.13 7.77 -28.87
N SER A 24 -24.80 7.70 -28.91
CA SER A 24 -24.06 6.48 -29.22
C SER A 24 -24.53 5.40 -28.26
N ARG A 25 -25.04 4.31 -28.81
CA ARG A 25 -25.47 3.14 -28.08
C ARG A 25 -24.26 2.61 -27.29
N PHE A 26 -24.36 2.63 -25.97
CA PHE A 26 -23.49 1.83 -25.12
C PHE A 26 -23.53 0.38 -25.61
N PRO A 27 -22.36 -0.27 -25.77
CA PRO A 27 -22.36 -1.69 -26.06
C PRO A 27 -23.14 -2.38 -24.94
N SER A 28 -24.20 -3.06 -25.31
CA SER A 28 -24.94 -3.92 -24.40
C SER A 28 -23.94 -4.92 -23.85
N PHE A 29 -23.67 -4.83 -22.53
CA PHE A 29 -23.08 -5.94 -21.83
C PHE A 29 -23.86 -7.18 -22.21
N GLN A 30 -23.19 -8.11 -22.91
CA GLN A 30 -23.66 -9.46 -22.93
C GLN A 30 -23.61 -9.94 -21.48
N HIS A 31 -24.71 -9.70 -20.76
CA HIS A 31 -25.02 -10.57 -19.67
C HIS A 31 -24.96 -11.96 -20.32
N SER A 32 -23.95 -12.76 -19.95
CA SER A 32 -24.09 -14.19 -20.08
C SER A 32 -25.46 -14.44 -19.46
N THR A 33 -26.43 -14.65 -20.31
CA THR A 33 -27.76 -15.08 -19.90
C THR A 33 -27.51 -16.32 -19.07
N ILE A 34 -27.44 -16.13 -17.74
CA ILE A 34 -27.82 -17.20 -16.85
C ILE A 34 -29.22 -17.50 -17.37
N ARG A 35 -29.29 -18.50 -18.28
CA ARG A 35 -30.57 -19.09 -18.63
C ARG A 35 -31.18 -19.43 -17.28
N SER A 36 -32.15 -18.64 -16.85
CA SER A 36 -33.04 -19.07 -15.80
C SER A 36 -33.61 -20.38 -16.33
N SER A 37 -32.99 -21.47 -15.90
CA SER A 37 -33.59 -22.77 -16.08
C SER A 37 -34.90 -22.70 -15.30
N SER A 38 -35.95 -22.34 -16.03
CA SER A 38 -37.30 -22.44 -15.56
C SER A 38 -37.48 -23.84 -14.98
N SER A 39 -37.88 -23.88 -13.71
CA SER A 39 -38.34 -25.07 -13.01
C SER A 39 -37.40 -26.28 -13.03
N ILE A 40 -36.33 -26.20 -12.19
CA ILE A 40 -35.90 -27.45 -11.56
C ILE A 40 -37.03 -27.81 -10.59
N SER A 41 -37.94 -28.65 -11.04
CA SER A 41 -38.84 -29.33 -10.11
C SER A 41 -37.97 -30.05 -9.12
N GLN A 42 -37.95 -29.62 -7.86
CA GLN A 42 -37.32 -30.39 -6.78
C GLN A 42 -37.94 -31.77 -6.82
N ARG A 43 -37.22 -32.77 -7.36
CA ARG A 43 -37.65 -34.15 -7.31
C ARG A 43 -37.69 -34.53 -5.83
N LEU A 44 -38.86 -34.97 -5.37
CA LEU A 44 -38.99 -35.64 -4.07
C LEU A 44 -37.87 -36.69 -3.98
N GLY A 45 -36.94 -36.53 -3.03
CA GLY A 45 -35.76 -37.40 -2.87
C GLY A 45 -34.41 -36.78 -3.34
N SER A 46 -34.34 -35.53 -3.79
CA SER A 46 -33.07 -34.87 -4.08
C SER A 46 -32.31 -34.55 -2.76
N SER A 47 -31.06 -34.96 -2.67
CA SER A 47 -30.20 -34.64 -1.53
C SER A 47 -29.66 -33.21 -1.55
N HIS A 48 -30.07 -32.38 -2.50
CA HIS A 48 -29.59 -31.01 -2.72
C HIS A 48 -30.74 -30.04 -2.92
N VAL A 49 -30.55 -28.82 -2.46
CA VAL A 49 -31.45 -27.68 -2.63
C VAL A 49 -30.75 -26.52 -3.33
N SER A 50 -31.52 -25.81 -4.15
CA SER A 50 -31.07 -24.60 -4.85
C SER A 50 -32.00 -23.44 -4.53
N PHE A 51 -31.45 -22.34 -4.08
CA PHE A 51 -32.16 -21.08 -3.88
C PHE A 51 -31.68 -20.04 -4.89
N PRO A 52 -32.54 -19.11 -5.32
CA PRO A 52 -32.11 -18.02 -6.19
C PRO A 52 -30.97 -17.22 -5.59
N GLY A 53 -29.88 -17.04 -6.36
CA GLY A 53 -28.71 -16.30 -5.92
C GLY A 53 -27.76 -17.03 -4.97
N ALA A 54 -28.03 -18.33 -4.68
CA ALA A 54 -27.14 -19.12 -3.83
C ALA A 54 -26.54 -20.32 -4.59
N VAL A 55 -25.39 -20.78 -4.13
CA VAL A 55 -24.78 -22.02 -4.59
C VAL A 55 -25.67 -23.19 -4.14
N THR A 56 -25.87 -24.19 -5.03
CA THR A 56 -26.58 -25.41 -4.68
C THR A 56 -25.89 -26.10 -3.49
N SER A 57 -26.66 -26.40 -2.45
CA SER A 57 -26.17 -26.99 -1.21
C SER A 57 -26.84 -28.32 -0.90
N ALA A 58 -26.18 -29.15 -0.10
CA ALA A 58 -26.77 -30.37 0.42
C ALA A 58 -27.92 -30.04 1.39
N PHE A 59 -29.02 -30.80 1.29
CA PHE A 59 -30.09 -30.77 2.28
C PHE A 59 -29.73 -31.66 3.49
N MET A 60 -29.98 -31.15 4.71
CA MET A 60 -29.82 -31.92 5.94
C MET A 60 -31.04 -31.72 6.85
N SER A 61 -31.46 -32.80 7.51
CA SER A 61 -32.60 -32.81 8.43
C SER A 61 -32.23 -32.42 9.84
N ASP A 62 -30.94 -32.59 10.21
CA ASP A 62 -30.44 -32.30 11.54
C ASP A 62 -29.90 -30.87 11.60
N LEU A 63 -30.31 -30.11 12.63
CA LEU A 63 -29.79 -28.77 12.85
C LEU A 63 -28.33 -28.85 13.31
N LYS A 64 -27.40 -28.42 12.45
CA LYS A 64 -25.98 -28.37 12.74
C LYS A 64 -25.41 -27.01 12.44
N PHE A 65 -24.75 -26.39 13.43
CA PHE A 65 -23.97 -25.18 13.23
C PHE A 65 -22.58 -25.53 12.70
N VAL A 66 -22.08 -24.70 11.81
CA VAL A 66 -20.68 -24.73 11.37
C VAL A 66 -19.86 -23.99 12.41
N LEU A 67 -18.92 -24.67 13.03
CA LEU A 67 -18.05 -24.07 14.03
C LEU A 67 -16.74 -23.62 13.38
N PRO A 68 -16.17 -22.45 13.74
CA PRO A 68 -14.85 -22.03 13.25
C PRO A 68 -13.76 -23.06 13.48
N SER A 69 -13.86 -23.85 14.58
CA SER A 69 -12.93 -24.95 14.89
C SER A 69 -13.02 -26.16 13.97
N ASP A 70 -14.09 -26.27 13.16
CA ASP A 70 -14.24 -27.37 12.21
C ASP A 70 -13.33 -27.20 10.97
N TYR A 71 -12.79 -26.01 10.78
CA TYR A 71 -11.90 -25.71 9.68
C TYR A 71 -10.44 -25.66 10.14
N PRO A 72 -9.53 -26.34 9.44
CA PRO A 72 -8.11 -26.21 9.73
C PRO A 72 -7.62 -24.79 9.40
N ALA A 73 -6.59 -24.34 10.12
CA ALA A 73 -5.91 -23.09 9.78
C ALA A 73 -5.31 -23.18 8.37
N LEU A 74 -5.32 -22.04 7.65
CA LEU A 74 -4.68 -21.95 6.33
C LEU A 74 -3.19 -22.21 6.43
N SER A 75 -2.67 -23.08 5.56
CA SER A 75 -1.25 -23.36 5.48
C SER A 75 -0.46 -22.13 5.05
N THR A 76 0.76 -21.99 5.59
CA THR A 76 1.68 -20.92 5.25
C THR A 76 2.70 -21.41 4.21
N TYR A 77 2.74 -20.81 3.04
CA TYR A 77 3.70 -21.13 1.99
C TYR A 77 5.09 -20.61 2.34
N ARG A 78 6.11 -21.46 2.15
CA ARG A 78 7.52 -21.19 2.43
C ARG A 78 8.39 -21.86 1.38
N VAL A 79 9.43 -21.17 0.93
CA VAL A 79 10.41 -21.65 -0.07
C VAL A 79 11.78 -21.89 0.57
N VAL A 80 12.23 -20.95 1.40
CA VAL A 80 13.52 -21.02 2.09
C VAL A 80 13.29 -21.03 3.59
N ASP A 81 13.96 -21.91 4.33
CA ASP A 81 13.84 -22.01 5.78
C ASP A 81 14.74 -20.99 6.50
N GLN A 82 14.61 -20.86 7.82
CA GLN A 82 15.30 -19.87 8.66
C GLN A 82 16.83 -19.98 8.63
N ASP A 83 17.34 -21.15 8.26
CA ASP A 83 18.78 -21.39 8.06
C ASP A 83 19.30 -21.06 6.65
N GLY A 84 18.43 -20.59 5.74
CA GLY A 84 18.75 -20.27 4.36
C GLY A 84 18.65 -21.47 3.41
N SER A 85 18.25 -22.66 3.87
CA SER A 85 18.07 -23.84 3.02
C SER A 85 16.74 -23.82 2.25
N ILE A 86 16.74 -24.38 1.03
CA ILE A 86 15.53 -24.53 0.21
C ILE A 86 14.72 -25.72 0.78
N VAL A 87 13.43 -25.47 1.10
CA VAL A 87 12.51 -26.49 1.65
C VAL A 87 12.18 -27.56 0.62
N ASP A 88 11.76 -27.14 -0.59
CA ASP A 88 11.50 -28.04 -1.70
C ASP A 88 12.65 -27.97 -2.71
N ARG A 89 13.43 -29.05 -2.81
CA ARG A 89 14.59 -29.15 -3.72
C ARG A 89 14.23 -29.00 -5.21
N SER A 90 12.96 -29.10 -5.56
CA SER A 90 12.49 -28.85 -6.94
C SER A 90 12.42 -27.37 -7.28
N PHE A 91 12.40 -26.49 -6.26
CA PHE A 91 12.38 -25.04 -6.47
C PHE A 91 13.64 -24.55 -7.19
N LYS A 92 13.43 -23.77 -8.25
CA LYS A 92 14.49 -23.10 -9.00
C LYS A 92 14.21 -21.61 -9.00
N PRO A 93 15.11 -20.80 -8.41
CA PRO A 93 15.02 -19.35 -8.50
C PRO A 93 14.97 -18.89 -9.96
N ASP A 94 14.09 -17.93 -10.24
CA ASP A 94 13.95 -17.31 -11.56
C ASP A 94 14.79 -16.04 -11.74
N LEU A 95 15.71 -15.79 -10.80
CA LEU A 95 16.63 -14.65 -10.79
C LEU A 95 18.08 -15.11 -10.90
N SER A 96 18.92 -14.32 -11.57
CA SER A 96 20.37 -14.48 -11.51
C SER A 96 20.92 -14.08 -10.13
N ASP A 97 22.16 -14.49 -9.84
CA ASP A 97 22.84 -14.13 -8.58
C ASP A 97 22.90 -12.60 -8.40
N GLU A 98 23.15 -11.82 -9.47
CA GLU A 98 23.12 -10.35 -9.43
C GLU A 98 21.73 -9.81 -9.11
N GLY A 99 20.67 -10.46 -9.64
CA GLY A 99 19.29 -10.13 -9.31
C GLY A 99 19.01 -10.32 -7.83
N VAL A 100 19.44 -11.44 -7.25
CA VAL A 100 19.30 -11.72 -5.80
C VAL A 100 20.11 -10.72 -4.96
N ILE A 101 21.34 -10.42 -5.36
CA ILE A 101 22.19 -9.40 -4.69
C ILE A 101 21.50 -8.02 -4.71
N LYS A 102 20.85 -7.66 -5.82
CA LYS A 102 20.08 -6.41 -5.91
C LYS A 102 18.94 -6.38 -4.89
N LEU A 103 18.16 -7.45 -4.76
CA LEU A 103 17.09 -7.55 -3.77
C LEU A 103 17.65 -7.43 -2.35
N TYR A 104 18.74 -8.16 -2.06
CA TYR A 104 19.42 -8.10 -0.79
C TYR A 104 19.88 -6.70 -0.43
N LYS A 105 20.61 -6.03 -1.35
CA LYS A 105 21.07 -4.65 -1.14
C LYS A 105 19.92 -3.66 -0.97
N THR A 106 18.79 -3.88 -1.63
CA THR A 106 17.58 -3.03 -1.45
C THR A 106 17.03 -3.17 -0.04
N MET A 107 16.86 -4.39 0.48
CA MET A 107 16.45 -4.60 1.88
C MET A 107 17.47 -4.01 2.86
N LEU A 108 18.76 -4.22 2.60
CA LEU A 108 19.84 -3.71 3.43
C LEU A 108 19.86 -2.16 3.47
N THR A 109 19.57 -1.51 2.34
CA THR A 109 19.47 -0.05 2.24
C THR A 109 18.39 0.50 3.17
N VAL A 110 17.20 -0.08 3.12
CA VAL A 110 16.08 0.30 4.01
C VAL A 110 16.46 0.08 5.48
N SER A 111 17.02 -1.10 5.78
CA SER A 111 17.42 -1.47 7.15
C SER A 111 18.54 -0.58 7.73
N ILE A 112 19.42 -0.01 6.89
CA ILE A 112 20.46 0.93 7.32
C ILE A 112 19.91 2.36 7.43
N MET A 113 19.01 2.75 6.54
CA MET A 113 18.34 4.05 6.53
C MET A 113 17.46 4.25 7.78
N ASP A 114 16.68 3.24 8.14
CA ASP A 114 15.69 3.29 9.20
C ASP A 114 16.24 3.79 10.55
N PRO A 115 17.31 3.23 11.14
CA PRO A 115 17.84 3.71 12.41
C PRO A 115 18.44 5.13 12.32
N ILE A 116 19.04 5.49 11.18
CA ILE A 116 19.58 6.84 10.97
C ILE A 116 18.45 7.87 11.00
N MET A 117 17.34 7.58 10.32
CA MET A 117 16.17 8.47 10.31
C MET A 117 15.43 8.49 11.64
N PHE A 118 15.36 7.36 12.34
CA PHE A 118 14.80 7.29 13.68
C PHE A 118 15.59 8.21 14.64
N ASP A 119 16.92 8.14 14.61
CA ASP A 119 17.79 9.00 15.43
C ASP A 119 17.67 10.47 15.01
N ALA A 120 17.57 10.78 13.73
CA ALA A 120 17.32 12.14 13.23
C ALA A 120 16.03 12.73 13.78
N GLN A 121 14.97 11.94 13.87
CA GLN A 121 13.73 12.38 14.50
C GLN A 121 13.91 12.61 16.02
N ARG A 122 14.62 11.71 16.73
CA ARG A 122 14.92 11.91 18.16
C ARG A 122 15.74 13.16 18.45
N GLN A 123 16.54 13.60 17.48
CA GLN A 123 17.29 14.86 17.53
C GLN A 123 16.46 16.08 17.10
N GLY A 124 15.21 15.92 16.70
CA GLY A 124 14.34 16.99 16.23
C GLY A 124 14.66 17.51 14.82
N ARG A 125 15.49 16.80 14.05
CA ARG A 125 15.91 17.19 12.68
C ARG A 125 14.83 16.90 11.62
N ILE A 126 14.01 15.89 11.85
CA ILE A 126 12.77 15.61 11.10
C ILE A 126 11.61 15.44 12.08
N SER A 127 10.38 15.67 11.62
CA SER A 127 9.21 15.71 12.51
C SER A 127 8.70 14.34 12.92
N PHE A 128 8.86 13.33 12.05
CA PHE A 128 8.29 11.99 12.26
C PHE A 128 9.04 10.93 11.45
N TYR A 129 9.06 9.67 11.94
CA TYR A 129 9.54 8.53 11.17
C TYR A 129 8.88 7.22 11.60
N ILE A 130 8.77 6.29 10.66
CA ILE A 130 8.31 4.92 10.88
C ILE A 130 9.32 3.95 10.28
N VAL A 131 9.77 3.01 11.11
CA VAL A 131 10.72 1.96 10.75
C VAL A 131 9.99 0.77 10.15
N SER A 132 10.56 0.14 9.12
CA SER A 132 10.02 -1.05 8.45
C SER A 132 10.71 -2.36 8.84
N ALA A 133 11.56 -2.33 9.85
CA ALA A 133 12.38 -3.47 10.28
C ALA A 133 11.55 -4.72 10.59
N GLY A 134 11.93 -5.83 9.96
CA GLY A 134 11.26 -7.13 10.03
C GLY A 134 10.26 -7.40 8.89
N GLU A 135 9.96 -6.38 8.06
CA GLU A 135 8.98 -6.48 6.97
C GLU A 135 9.62 -6.23 5.58
N GLU A 136 10.94 -6.15 5.51
CA GLU A 136 11.69 -5.79 4.30
C GLU A 136 11.47 -6.80 3.16
N ALA A 137 11.39 -8.11 3.48
CA ALA A 137 11.17 -9.13 2.47
C ALA A 137 9.77 -9.07 1.85
N ILE A 138 8.76 -8.63 2.60
CA ILE A 138 7.40 -8.45 2.07
C ILE A 138 7.41 -7.36 0.99
N SER A 139 7.97 -6.20 1.31
CA SER A 139 7.97 -5.04 0.41
C SER A 139 8.86 -5.26 -0.82
N VAL A 140 10.10 -5.74 -0.63
CA VAL A 140 11.05 -5.93 -1.74
C VAL A 140 10.71 -7.17 -2.57
N GLY A 141 10.33 -8.27 -1.92
CA GLY A 141 9.95 -9.52 -2.59
C GLY A 141 8.74 -9.33 -3.51
N SER A 142 7.68 -8.73 -3.01
CA SER A 142 6.48 -8.47 -3.81
C SER A 142 6.74 -7.46 -4.93
N ALA A 143 7.45 -6.35 -4.64
CA ALA A 143 7.80 -5.37 -5.67
C ALA A 143 8.59 -5.98 -6.82
N SER A 144 9.48 -6.95 -6.53
CA SER A 144 10.30 -7.62 -7.54
C SER A 144 9.52 -8.54 -8.49
N ALA A 145 8.28 -8.86 -8.16
CA ALA A 145 7.37 -9.70 -8.94
C ALA A 145 6.32 -8.90 -9.73
N LEU A 146 6.29 -7.58 -9.54
CA LEU A 146 5.42 -6.66 -10.26
C LEU A 146 6.17 -6.01 -11.43
N ASP A 147 5.47 -5.69 -12.50
CA ASP A 147 6.02 -4.87 -13.56
C ASP A 147 6.02 -3.39 -13.15
N ASN A 148 6.93 -2.60 -13.74
CA ASN A 148 7.00 -1.16 -13.46
C ASN A 148 5.73 -0.40 -13.88
N GLU A 149 4.99 -0.94 -14.86
CA GLU A 149 3.72 -0.38 -15.34
C GLU A 149 2.53 -0.70 -14.42
N ASP A 150 2.66 -1.68 -13.52
CA ASP A 150 1.64 -1.97 -12.52
C ASP A 150 1.53 -0.82 -11.52
N VAL A 151 0.32 -0.51 -11.10
CA VAL A 151 0.06 0.61 -10.19
C VAL A 151 0.09 0.12 -8.74
N VAL A 152 0.71 0.90 -7.87
CA VAL A 152 0.88 0.54 -6.46
C VAL A 152 0.25 1.56 -5.53
N PHE A 153 -0.47 1.06 -4.54
CA PHE A 153 -0.98 1.80 -3.39
C PHE A 153 -0.32 1.28 -2.12
N CYS A 154 0.47 2.12 -1.50
CA CYS A 154 1.23 1.78 -0.28
C CYS A 154 0.56 2.29 0.99
N GLN A 155 0.95 1.71 2.11
CA GLN A 155 0.83 2.28 3.44
C GLN A 155 2.22 2.83 3.83
N TYR A 156 2.44 3.22 5.06
CA TYR A 156 3.65 3.93 5.50
C TYR A 156 4.89 3.03 5.74
N ARG A 157 4.83 1.70 5.57
CA ARG A 157 5.99 0.79 5.78
C ARG A 157 6.56 0.17 4.51
N GLU A 158 6.16 0.64 3.36
CA GLU A 158 6.57 0.10 2.06
C GLU A 158 7.78 0.80 1.44
N GLN A 159 8.71 1.32 2.26
CA GLN A 159 9.97 1.93 1.77
C GLN A 159 10.72 1.00 0.80
N GLY A 160 10.68 -0.31 1.04
CA GLY A 160 11.31 -1.30 0.17
C GLY A 160 10.74 -1.33 -1.25
N ILE A 161 9.44 -1.05 -1.43
CA ILE A 161 8.81 -0.95 -2.75
C ILE A 161 9.34 0.26 -3.50
N PHE A 162 9.35 1.42 -2.84
CA PHE A 162 9.88 2.66 -3.40
C PHE A 162 11.33 2.48 -3.84
N ALA A 163 12.19 1.95 -2.94
CA ALA A 163 13.60 1.70 -3.22
C ALA A 163 13.80 0.72 -4.39
N HIS A 164 13.00 -0.37 -4.43
CA HIS A 164 13.08 -1.36 -5.52
C HIS A 164 12.72 -0.77 -6.87
N ARG A 165 11.69 0.11 -6.93
CA ARG A 165 11.22 0.77 -8.15
C ARG A 165 12.07 1.95 -8.60
N GLY A 166 13.09 2.34 -7.82
CA GLY A 166 14.04 3.37 -8.22
C GLY A 166 13.87 4.73 -7.54
N PHE A 167 13.02 4.82 -6.49
CA PHE A 167 13.00 5.99 -5.62
C PHE A 167 14.35 6.10 -4.92
N THR A 168 15.06 7.19 -5.17
CA THR A 168 16.45 7.32 -4.73
C THR A 168 16.58 7.72 -3.27
N LEU A 169 17.75 7.52 -2.66
CA LEU A 169 18.03 8.03 -1.32
C LEU A 169 17.80 9.54 -1.22
N LYS A 170 18.09 10.28 -2.29
CA LYS A 170 17.82 11.72 -2.35
C LYS A 170 16.31 12.00 -2.27
N ASP A 171 15.46 11.24 -2.97
CA ASP A 171 14.01 11.42 -2.94
C ASP A 171 13.44 11.13 -1.55
N PHE A 172 13.91 10.05 -0.90
CA PHE A 172 13.54 9.75 0.50
C PHE A 172 13.88 10.93 1.42
N MET A 173 15.11 11.43 1.35
CA MET A 173 15.57 12.50 2.24
C MET A 173 14.87 13.82 1.95
N ASN A 174 14.66 14.17 0.69
CA ASN A 174 13.93 15.39 0.31
C ASN A 174 12.52 15.42 0.93
N GLN A 175 11.80 14.30 0.88
CA GLN A 175 10.47 14.20 1.48
C GLN A 175 10.53 14.27 3.02
N LEU A 176 11.49 13.60 3.64
CA LEU A 176 11.64 13.60 5.11
C LEU A 176 11.98 14.98 5.67
N PHE A 177 12.78 15.75 4.95
CA PHE A 177 13.14 17.14 5.30
C PHE A 177 12.13 18.18 4.78
N ALA A 178 11.13 17.76 4.00
CA ALA A 178 10.14 18.64 3.40
C ALA A 178 10.79 19.81 2.64
N ASN A 179 11.91 19.54 1.93
CA ASN A 179 12.66 20.56 1.23
C ASN A 179 12.10 20.86 -0.17
N LYS A 180 12.64 21.85 -0.86
CA LYS A 180 12.16 22.31 -2.18
C LYS A 180 12.26 21.27 -3.29
N SER A 181 13.11 20.27 -3.11
CA SER A 181 13.32 19.16 -4.05
C SER A 181 12.37 17.98 -3.81
N ASP A 182 11.55 18.03 -2.74
CA ASP A 182 10.48 17.05 -2.53
C ASP A 182 9.40 17.16 -3.62
N ILE A 183 9.07 16.06 -4.26
CA ILE A 183 7.99 15.96 -5.27
C ILE A 183 6.65 16.44 -4.68
N GLY A 184 6.40 16.17 -3.39
CA GLY A 184 5.23 16.61 -2.64
C GLY A 184 5.30 18.06 -2.17
N LYS A 185 6.37 18.80 -2.47
CA LYS A 185 6.59 20.21 -2.07
C LYS A 185 6.44 20.41 -0.55
N GLY A 186 6.87 19.45 0.26
CA GLY A 186 6.79 19.50 1.72
C GLY A 186 5.38 19.47 2.30
N ARG A 187 4.36 19.12 1.53
CA ARG A 187 2.95 19.12 1.97
C ARG A 187 2.53 17.87 2.72
N ASN A 188 3.26 16.78 2.50
CA ASN A 188 2.97 15.51 3.15
C ASN A 188 3.84 15.34 4.40
N MET A 189 3.25 14.72 5.41
CA MET A 189 3.96 14.26 6.58
C MET A 189 5.11 13.29 6.17
N PRO A 190 6.26 13.25 6.88
CA PRO A 190 7.31 12.28 6.62
C PRO A 190 6.79 10.84 6.46
N VAL A 191 7.45 10.05 5.64
CA VAL A 191 7.11 8.68 5.21
C VAL A 191 5.83 8.53 4.37
N HIS A 192 5.23 9.65 3.95
CA HIS A 192 4.08 9.65 3.03
C HIS A 192 4.53 9.94 1.60
N TYR A 193 5.37 9.05 1.10
CA TYR A 193 5.94 9.12 -0.24
C TYR A 193 4.90 8.91 -1.33
N GLY A 194 5.20 9.37 -2.53
CA GLY A 194 4.45 9.12 -3.75
C GLY A 194 5.30 9.43 -4.97
N SER A 195 5.10 8.74 -6.08
CA SER A 195 5.77 9.02 -7.34
C SER A 195 4.91 8.60 -8.52
N LYS A 196 4.46 9.57 -9.30
CA LYS A 196 3.72 9.32 -10.53
C LYS A 196 4.57 8.55 -11.55
N GLU A 197 5.86 8.88 -11.64
CA GLU A 197 6.80 8.27 -12.57
C GLU A 197 7.06 6.79 -12.27
N LEU A 198 6.98 6.41 -11.00
CA LEU A 198 7.13 5.03 -10.55
C LEU A 198 5.79 4.28 -10.42
N ASN A 199 4.68 4.87 -10.87
CA ASN A 199 3.34 4.33 -10.72
C ASN A 199 2.97 4.00 -9.26
N ILE A 200 3.43 4.81 -8.30
CA ILE A 200 3.12 4.66 -6.87
C ILE A 200 2.30 5.85 -6.40
N HIS A 201 1.07 5.59 -5.99
CA HIS A 201 0.20 6.62 -5.43
C HIS A 201 0.72 7.14 -4.10
N THR A 202 0.53 8.44 -3.86
CA THR A 202 0.91 9.07 -2.60
C THR A 202 0.20 8.41 -1.44
N ILE A 203 0.99 8.08 -0.41
CA ILE A 203 0.50 7.42 0.81
C ILE A 203 -0.46 8.35 1.54
N SER A 204 -1.61 7.81 1.97
CA SER A 204 -2.58 8.49 2.82
C SER A 204 -2.32 8.19 4.30
N SER A 205 -2.43 9.20 5.16
CA SER A 205 -2.37 9.01 6.62
C SER A 205 -3.61 8.28 7.16
N THR A 206 -4.76 8.44 6.52
CA THR A 206 -5.99 7.75 6.91
C THR A 206 -5.90 6.30 6.48
N LEU A 207 -5.86 5.40 7.47
CA LEU A 207 -5.68 3.96 7.25
C LEU A 207 -6.82 3.37 6.43
N ALA A 208 -6.50 2.35 5.65
CA ALA A 208 -7.39 1.55 4.81
C ALA A 208 -8.01 2.29 3.60
N THR A 209 -8.02 3.62 3.55
CA THR A 209 -8.66 4.37 2.43
C THR A 209 -8.03 4.07 1.07
N GLN A 210 -6.75 3.69 1.02
CA GLN A 210 -6.08 3.27 -0.22
C GLN A 210 -6.66 1.97 -0.80
N ILE A 211 -7.32 1.11 0.01
CA ILE A 211 -7.77 -0.21 -0.41
C ILE A 211 -8.93 -0.10 -1.43
N PRO A 212 -10.02 0.65 -1.14
CA PRO A 212 -11.06 0.88 -2.15
C PRO A 212 -10.58 1.74 -3.34
N HIS A 213 -9.64 2.67 -3.12
CA HIS A 213 -9.02 3.41 -4.23
C HIS A 213 -8.31 2.46 -5.21
N ALA A 214 -7.57 1.47 -4.69
CA ALA A 214 -6.91 0.46 -5.51
C ALA A 214 -7.91 -0.39 -6.31
N SER A 215 -9.03 -0.78 -5.70
CA SER A 215 -10.10 -1.51 -6.40
C SER A 215 -10.69 -0.68 -7.55
N GLY A 216 -10.90 0.62 -7.31
CA GLY A 216 -11.37 1.56 -8.34
C GLY A 216 -10.34 1.76 -9.46
N ALA A 217 -9.06 1.93 -9.11
CA ALA A 217 -7.97 2.04 -10.08
C ALA A 217 -7.84 0.77 -10.94
N ALA A 218 -7.93 -0.41 -10.32
CA ALA A 218 -7.88 -1.69 -11.04
C ALA A 218 -9.06 -1.82 -12.03
N TYR A 219 -10.25 -1.40 -11.62
CA TYR A 219 -11.40 -1.35 -12.52
C TYR A 219 -11.14 -0.39 -13.70
N ALA A 220 -10.57 0.78 -13.45
CA ALA A 220 -10.25 1.74 -14.50
C ALA A 220 -9.21 1.18 -15.49
N LEU A 221 -8.13 0.54 -15.01
CA LEU A 221 -7.13 -0.10 -15.87
C LEU A 221 -7.74 -1.23 -16.73
N LYS A 222 -8.62 -2.03 -16.15
CA LYS A 222 -9.39 -3.04 -16.86
C LYS A 222 -10.23 -2.42 -17.99
N MET A 223 -10.96 -1.35 -17.70
CA MET A 223 -11.78 -0.65 -18.70
C MET A 223 -10.95 0.01 -19.80
N GLN A 224 -9.75 0.51 -19.48
CA GLN A 224 -8.81 1.03 -20.48
C GLN A 224 -8.41 -0.07 -21.47
N HIS A 225 -8.00 -1.24 -21.00
CA HIS A 225 -7.64 -2.38 -21.84
C HIS A 225 -8.83 -2.89 -22.68
N ILE A 226 -10.04 -2.96 -22.09
CA ILE A 226 -11.25 -3.38 -22.83
C ILE A 226 -11.59 -2.40 -23.95
N ASN A 227 -11.48 -1.09 -23.70
CA ASN A 227 -11.78 -0.05 -24.68
C ASN A 227 -10.68 0.09 -25.75
N ASP A 228 -9.44 -0.20 -25.40
CA ASP A 228 -8.29 -0.19 -26.30
C ASP A 228 -7.36 -1.38 -26.01
N PRO A 229 -7.53 -2.50 -26.71
CA PRO A 229 -6.71 -3.71 -26.54
C PRO A 229 -5.23 -3.51 -26.88
N SER A 230 -4.83 -2.39 -27.47
CA SER A 230 -3.41 -2.08 -27.68
C SER A 230 -2.69 -1.68 -26.39
N ILE A 231 -3.45 -1.27 -25.36
CA ILE A 231 -2.93 -1.00 -24.01
C ILE A 231 -2.79 -2.34 -23.28
N PRO A 232 -1.57 -2.73 -22.85
CA PRO A 232 -1.37 -3.99 -22.14
C PRO A 232 -2.19 -4.05 -20.84
N PRO A 233 -2.69 -5.23 -20.46
CA PRO A 233 -3.37 -5.38 -19.17
C PRO A 233 -2.38 -5.22 -18.02
N ARG A 234 -2.80 -4.55 -16.95
CA ARG A 234 -2.00 -4.23 -15.77
C ARG A 234 -2.78 -4.56 -14.50
N VAL A 235 -2.06 -4.84 -13.44
CA VAL A 235 -2.65 -5.03 -12.12
C VAL A 235 -2.46 -3.79 -11.25
N VAL A 236 -3.25 -3.74 -10.20
CA VAL A 236 -3.02 -2.84 -9.07
C VAL A 236 -2.60 -3.68 -7.87
N ALA A 237 -1.49 -3.36 -7.24
CA ALA A 237 -1.10 -3.94 -5.95
C ALA A 237 -1.40 -2.94 -4.82
N VAL A 238 -2.06 -3.40 -3.76
CA VAL A 238 -2.36 -2.56 -2.60
C VAL A 238 -1.87 -3.20 -1.32
N TYR A 239 -1.16 -2.41 -0.51
CA TYR A 239 -0.53 -2.84 0.73
C TYR A 239 -1.25 -2.23 1.94
N PHE A 240 -1.44 -3.05 2.98
CA PHE A 240 -2.06 -2.65 4.23
C PHE A 240 -1.65 -3.60 5.36
N GLY A 241 -1.77 -3.14 6.61
CA GLY A 241 -1.54 -3.97 7.79
C GLY A 241 -2.78 -4.75 8.20
N GLU A 242 -2.62 -5.76 9.03
CA GLU A 242 -3.71 -6.57 9.58
C GLU A 242 -4.69 -5.74 10.42
N GLY A 243 -4.21 -4.69 11.10
CA GLY A 243 -5.08 -3.76 11.82
C GLY A 243 -5.96 -2.94 10.88
N ALA A 244 -5.43 -2.49 9.73
CA ALA A 244 -6.19 -1.79 8.71
C ALA A 244 -7.29 -2.68 8.09
N ALA A 245 -7.11 -4.00 8.08
CA ALA A 245 -8.13 -4.95 7.64
C ALA A 245 -9.35 -5.04 8.57
N SER A 246 -9.36 -4.34 9.72
CA SER A 246 -10.53 -4.20 10.59
C SER A 246 -11.43 -3.01 10.20
N GLU A 247 -10.93 -2.12 9.31
CA GLU A 247 -11.73 -0.99 8.81
C GLU A 247 -12.78 -1.44 7.80
N GLY A 248 -13.90 -0.72 7.75
CA GLY A 248 -15.00 -0.98 6.81
C GLY A 248 -14.55 -0.92 5.34
N ASP A 249 -13.60 -0.07 5.01
CA ASP A 249 -13.03 0.12 3.68
C ASP A 249 -12.38 -1.15 3.12
N PHE A 250 -11.73 -1.97 3.96
CA PHE A 250 -11.20 -3.27 3.56
C PHE A 250 -12.33 -4.17 3.04
N HIS A 251 -13.41 -4.32 3.80
CA HIS A 251 -14.54 -5.18 3.45
C HIS A 251 -15.26 -4.69 2.19
N ALA A 252 -15.48 -3.38 2.08
CA ALA A 252 -16.08 -2.77 0.89
C ALA A 252 -15.21 -2.99 -0.35
N ALA A 253 -13.90 -2.79 -0.24
CA ALA A 253 -12.95 -2.96 -1.34
C ALA A 253 -12.91 -4.39 -1.88
N LEU A 254 -12.86 -5.39 -1.00
CA LEU A 254 -12.87 -6.80 -1.40
C LEU A 254 -14.17 -7.14 -2.16
N ASN A 255 -15.30 -6.71 -1.63
CA ASN A 255 -16.61 -6.97 -2.28
C ASN A 255 -16.72 -6.27 -3.65
N ILE A 256 -16.27 -5.03 -3.77
CA ILE A 256 -16.24 -4.31 -5.05
C ILE A 256 -15.31 -5.03 -6.04
N ALA A 257 -14.11 -5.40 -5.61
CA ALA A 257 -13.13 -6.07 -6.46
C ALA A 257 -13.65 -7.42 -6.96
N ALA A 258 -14.25 -8.23 -6.10
CA ALA A 258 -14.83 -9.53 -6.45
C ALA A 258 -16.00 -9.38 -7.43
N THR A 259 -16.96 -8.50 -7.13
CA THR A 259 -18.17 -8.34 -7.95
C THR A 259 -17.93 -7.65 -9.29
N ARG A 260 -16.83 -6.88 -9.43
CA ARG A 260 -16.42 -6.19 -10.66
C ARG A 260 -15.27 -6.90 -11.38
N SER A 261 -14.78 -8.02 -10.83
CA SER A 261 -13.63 -8.76 -11.37
C SER A 261 -12.44 -7.83 -11.64
N CYS A 262 -12.02 -7.09 -10.60
CA CYS A 262 -10.95 -6.13 -10.72
C CYS A 262 -9.59 -6.84 -10.66
N PRO A 263 -8.61 -6.55 -11.54
CA PRO A 263 -7.27 -7.09 -11.49
C PRO A 263 -6.46 -6.43 -10.36
N VAL A 264 -6.75 -6.77 -9.11
CA VAL A 264 -6.12 -6.19 -7.92
C VAL A 264 -5.52 -7.29 -7.04
N ILE A 265 -4.31 -7.04 -6.54
CA ILE A 265 -3.62 -7.89 -5.57
C ILE A 265 -3.63 -7.17 -4.23
N PHE A 266 -4.36 -7.72 -3.28
CA PHE A 266 -4.41 -7.26 -1.91
C PHE A 266 -3.27 -7.92 -1.13
N ILE A 267 -2.32 -7.16 -0.61
CA ILE A 267 -1.17 -7.66 0.14
C ILE A 267 -1.26 -7.17 1.58
N CYS A 268 -1.69 -8.07 2.45
CA CYS A 268 -1.77 -7.82 3.89
C CYS A 268 -0.44 -8.16 4.56
N ARG A 269 0.17 -7.17 5.24
CA ARG A 269 1.30 -7.40 6.15
C ARG A 269 0.77 -7.71 7.54
N ASN A 270 0.82 -8.97 7.94
CA ASN A 270 0.43 -9.38 9.29
C ASN A 270 1.69 -9.49 10.16
N ASN A 271 1.99 -8.44 10.89
CA ASN A 271 3.17 -8.35 11.75
C ASN A 271 2.86 -8.57 13.25
N GLY A 272 1.64 -9.03 13.55
CA GLY A 272 1.21 -9.41 14.89
C GLY A 272 0.64 -8.28 15.74
N TYR A 273 0.78 -7.01 15.35
CA TYR A 273 0.39 -5.86 16.17
C TYR A 273 -0.18 -4.69 15.38
N SER A 274 -1.35 -4.24 15.76
CA SER A 274 -1.96 -2.97 15.35
C SER A 274 -1.63 -1.89 16.39
N ILE A 275 -0.51 -1.19 16.21
CA ILE A 275 0.13 -0.33 17.23
C ILE A 275 0.42 -1.15 18.49
N SER A 276 -0.44 -1.05 19.53
CA SER A 276 -0.33 -1.79 20.78
C SER A 276 -1.24 -3.02 20.88
N THR A 277 -2.21 -3.16 19.97
CA THR A 277 -3.19 -4.25 20.02
C THR A 277 -2.64 -5.49 19.31
N PRO A 278 -2.45 -6.62 20.01
CA PRO A 278 -2.06 -7.88 19.37
C PRO A 278 -3.20 -8.44 18.51
N THR A 279 -2.86 -9.19 17.46
CA THR A 279 -3.84 -9.74 16.51
C THR A 279 -4.94 -10.56 17.17
N LEU A 280 -4.64 -11.31 18.23
CA LEU A 280 -5.62 -12.11 18.97
C LEU A 280 -6.71 -11.28 19.69
N GLU A 281 -6.43 -10.01 19.95
CA GLU A 281 -7.38 -9.05 20.50
C GLU A 281 -8.05 -8.22 19.39
N GLN A 282 -7.34 -7.99 18.27
CA GLN A 282 -7.81 -7.19 17.14
C GLN A 282 -8.97 -7.87 16.38
N TYR A 283 -8.92 -9.16 16.18
CA TYR A 283 -9.94 -9.93 15.46
C TYR A 283 -10.01 -11.39 15.92
N ARG A 284 -11.10 -12.06 15.53
CA ARG A 284 -11.28 -13.52 15.69
C ARG A 284 -11.14 -14.22 14.35
N GLY A 285 -10.84 -15.51 14.41
CA GLY A 285 -10.67 -16.35 13.23
C GLY A 285 -9.22 -16.48 12.78
N ASP A 286 -9.03 -17.15 11.65
CA ASP A 286 -7.71 -17.52 11.12
C ASP A 286 -7.14 -16.41 10.22
N GLY A 287 -6.61 -15.36 10.82
CA GLY A 287 -5.92 -14.29 10.10
C GLY A 287 -6.81 -13.49 9.14
N ILE A 288 -6.17 -12.85 8.17
CA ILE A 288 -6.83 -12.00 7.17
C ILE A 288 -7.14 -12.80 5.89
N ALA A 289 -6.28 -13.77 5.54
CA ALA A 289 -6.45 -14.62 4.36
C ALA A 289 -7.80 -15.34 4.34
N SER A 290 -8.26 -15.86 5.48
CA SER A 290 -9.54 -16.55 5.59
C SER A 290 -10.75 -15.70 5.19
N ARG A 291 -10.63 -14.37 5.26
CA ARG A 291 -11.69 -13.42 4.89
C ARG A 291 -11.90 -13.36 3.37
N GLY A 292 -10.82 -13.53 2.59
CA GLY A 292 -10.92 -13.53 1.12
C GLY A 292 -11.81 -14.64 0.59
N ILE A 293 -11.79 -15.81 1.22
CA ILE A 293 -12.64 -16.95 0.88
C ILE A 293 -14.13 -16.57 0.96
N GLY A 294 -14.53 -15.81 2.00
CA GLY A 294 -15.90 -15.34 2.19
C GLY A 294 -16.39 -14.37 1.11
N TYR A 295 -15.46 -13.72 0.39
CA TYR A 295 -15.75 -12.86 -0.76
C TYR A 295 -15.58 -13.57 -2.12
N GLY A 296 -15.22 -14.84 -2.13
CA GLY A 296 -14.94 -15.58 -3.37
C GLY A 296 -13.62 -15.14 -4.03
N ILE A 297 -12.65 -14.70 -3.23
CA ILE A 297 -11.34 -14.22 -3.68
C ILE A 297 -10.30 -15.31 -3.46
N ASP A 298 -9.51 -15.60 -4.50
CA ASP A 298 -8.37 -16.51 -4.41
C ASP A 298 -7.35 -15.99 -3.38
N THR A 299 -6.92 -16.86 -2.48
CA THR A 299 -6.20 -16.42 -1.28
C THR A 299 -5.03 -17.33 -0.97
N VAL A 300 -3.91 -16.73 -0.51
CA VAL A 300 -2.74 -17.45 -0.02
C VAL A 300 -2.18 -16.78 1.22
N ARG A 301 -1.69 -17.60 2.17
CA ARG A 301 -0.85 -17.16 3.29
C ARG A 301 0.59 -17.53 3.01
N VAL A 302 1.51 -16.57 3.21
CA VAL A 302 2.94 -16.77 2.96
C VAL A 302 3.78 -16.40 4.17
N ASP A 303 4.92 -17.01 4.30
CA ASP A 303 5.97 -16.58 5.22
C ASP A 303 6.58 -15.27 4.70
N GLY A 304 6.21 -14.15 5.35
CA GLY A 304 6.63 -12.81 4.96
C GLY A 304 8.11 -12.51 5.22
N ASN A 305 8.80 -13.37 5.98
CA ASN A 305 10.25 -13.27 6.20
C ASN A 305 11.06 -14.03 5.13
N ASP A 306 10.37 -14.78 4.28
CA ASP A 306 10.94 -15.49 3.14
C ASP A 306 10.68 -14.70 1.84
N ILE A 307 11.69 -14.00 1.36
CA ILE A 307 11.56 -13.17 0.14
C ILE A 307 11.17 -13.97 -1.08
N TRP A 308 11.59 -15.25 -1.16
CA TRP A 308 11.25 -16.13 -2.28
C TRP A 308 9.77 -16.52 -2.25
N ALA A 309 9.25 -16.87 -1.07
CA ALA A 309 7.83 -17.19 -0.91
C ALA A 309 6.95 -15.99 -1.25
N VAL A 310 7.32 -14.79 -0.78
CA VAL A 310 6.61 -13.55 -1.12
C VAL A 310 6.65 -13.26 -2.62
N ARG A 311 7.84 -13.39 -3.25
CA ARG A 311 8.00 -13.17 -4.67
C ARG A 311 7.18 -14.14 -5.52
N GLU A 312 7.30 -15.45 -5.26
CA GLU A 312 6.55 -16.49 -5.99
C GLU A 312 5.04 -16.31 -5.86
N ALA A 313 4.56 -16.08 -4.64
CA ALA A 313 3.14 -15.83 -4.41
C ALA A 313 2.64 -14.58 -5.14
N THR A 314 3.42 -13.49 -5.13
CA THR A 314 3.05 -12.25 -5.83
C THR A 314 3.08 -12.43 -7.34
N LYS A 315 4.08 -13.13 -7.88
CA LYS A 315 4.17 -13.46 -9.30
C LYS A 315 2.95 -14.26 -9.76
N LYS A 316 2.62 -15.31 -9.00
CA LYS A 316 1.45 -16.13 -9.31
C LYS A 316 0.14 -15.36 -9.17
N ALA A 317 0.02 -14.53 -8.13
CA ALA A 317 -1.14 -13.66 -7.95
C ALA A 317 -1.31 -12.67 -9.11
N ARG A 318 -0.20 -12.13 -9.64
CA ARG A 318 -0.22 -11.23 -10.80
C ARG A 318 -0.72 -11.95 -12.06
N GLU A 319 -0.20 -13.15 -12.33
CA GLU A 319 -0.69 -13.98 -13.43
C GLU A 319 -2.20 -14.24 -13.31
N MET A 320 -2.64 -14.73 -12.14
CA MET A 320 -4.04 -15.01 -11.86
C MET A 320 -4.93 -13.76 -11.96
N ALA A 321 -4.46 -12.61 -11.48
CA ALA A 321 -5.22 -11.37 -11.51
C ALA A 321 -5.49 -10.87 -12.94
N LEU A 322 -4.69 -11.28 -13.91
CA LEU A 322 -4.85 -10.95 -15.33
C LEU A 322 -5.62 -12.01 -16.12
N GLU A 323 -5.89 -13.18 -15.54
CA GLU A 323 -6.69 -14.24 -16.19
C GLU A 323 -8.16 -13.81 -16.35
N ASP A 324 -8.84 -14.36 -17.36
CA ASP A 324 -10.30 -14.27 -17.61
C ASP A 324 -10.88 -12.83 -17.55
N GLY A 325 -10.12 -11.85 -17.95
CA GLY A 325 -10.53 -10.43 -17.93
C GLY A 325 -10.43 -9.77 -16.56
N GLY A 326 -9.72 -10.38 -15.65
CA GLY A 326 -9.35 -9.83 -14.34
C GLY A 326 -10.09 -10.45 -13.17
N LYS A 327 -9.36 -10.67 -12.08
CA LYS A 327 -9.92 -11.09 -10.78
C LYS A 327 -9.05 -10.60 -9.63
N PRO A 328 -9.62 -10.39 -8.42
CA PRO A 328 -8.83 -10.06 -7.24
C PRO A 328 -8.11 -11.28 -6.67
N VAL A 329 -6.96 -11.04 -6.05
CA VAL A 329 -6.21 -12.04 -5.27
C VAL A 329 -5.81 -11.43 -3.93
N LEU A 330 -5.85 -12.21 -2.84
CA LEU A 330 -5.44 -11.79 -1.51
C LEU A 330 -4.22 -12.60 -1.03
N ILE A 331 -3.16 -11.90 -0.67
CA ILE A 331 -1.96 -12.46 -0.04
C ILE A 331 -1.90 -11.96 1.41
N GLU A 332 -1.80 -12.88 2.38
CA GLU A 332 -1.46 -12.55 3.76
C GLU A 332 -0.02 -12.95 4.03
N ALA A 333 0.86 -11.96 4.21
CA ALA A 333 2.28 -12.16 4.50
C ALA A 333 2.52 -12.06 6.01
N MET A 334 2.85 -13.20 6.62
CA MET A 334 3.09 -13.33 8.06
C MET A 334 4.50 -12.88 8.41
N SER A 335 4.62 -11.96 9.37
CA SER A 335 5.88 -11.42 9.84
C SER A 335 5.79 -11.04 11.30
N TYR A 336 6.83 -10.38 11.82
CA TYR A 336 6.82 -9.81 13.16
C TYR A 336 7.47 -8.42 13.16
N ARG A 337 6.77 -7.42 13.75
CA ARG A 337 7.31 -6.08 13.88
C ARG A 337 8.37 -6.04 14.98
N VAL A 338 9.65 -5.99 14.62
CA VAL A 338 10.78 -5.99 15.58
C VAL A 338 11.13 -4.60 16.12
N SER A 339 10.50 -3.54 15.62
CA SER A 339 10.71 -2.15 16.07
C SER A 339 9.50 -1.60 16.80
N HIS A 340 9.61 -0.39 17.39
CA HIS A 340 8.45 0.41 17.79
C HIS A 340 7.53 0.67 16.59
N HIS A 341 6.26 0.98 16.85
CA HIS A 341 5.33 1.29 15.76
C HIS A 341 5.79 2.52 14.97
N SER A 342 6.18 3.58 15.68
CA SER A 342 6.72 4.82 15.11
C SER A 342 7.65 5.49 16.13
N THR A 343 8.20 6.65 15.77
CA THR A 343 8.99 7.48 16.69
C THR A 343 8.19 8.04 17.88
N SER A 344 6.86 7.96 17.83
CA SER A 344 5.96 8.37 18.92
C SER A 344 5.50 7.22 19.81
N ASP A 345 5.99 5.97 19.58
CA ASP A 345 5.58 4.76 20.29
C ASP A 345 6.70 4.21 21.18
N ASP A 346 6.33 3.67 22.34
CA ASP A 346 7.17 2.80 23.17
C ASP A 346 6.55 1.40 23.25
N SER A 347 6.99 0.52 22.37
CA SER A 347 6.44 -0.83 22.29
C SER A 347 6.74 -1.71 23.50
N PHE A 348 7.68 -1.34 24.35
CA PHE A 348 7.97 -2.10 25.57
C PHE A 348 6.96 -1.83 26.69
N ALA A 349 6.06 -0.86 26.51
CA ALA A 349 4.93 -0.66 27.40
C ALA A 349 3.86 -1.77 27.26
N TYR A 350 3.80 -2.49 26.13
CA TYR A 350 2.76 -3.50 25.85
C TYR A 350 3.28 -4.86 25.40
N ARG A 351 4.58 -5.05 25.18
CA ARG A 351 5.18 -6.34 24.82
C ARG A 351 6.57 -6.51 25.43
N ALA A 352 6.93 -7.76 25.72
CA ALA A 352 8.20 -8.07 26.35
C ALA A 352 9.40 -7.90 25.42
N ARG A 353 10.50 -7.32 25.93
CA ARG A 353 11.77 -7.20 25.17
C ARG A 353 12.30 -8.55 24.71
N VAL A 354 12.19 -9.59 25.54
CA VAL A 354 12.65 -10.94 25.21
C VAL A 354 11.94 -11.49 23.98
N GLU A 355 10.65 -11.23 23.80
CA GLU A 355 9.88 -11.62 22.62
C GLU A 355 10.44 -10.96 21.35
N VAL A 356 10.68 -9.64 21.40
CA VAL A 356 11.23 -8.89 20.26
C VAL A 356 12.62 -9.38 19.88
N GLU A 357 13.50 -9.59 20.87
CA GLU A 357 14.88 -10.04 20.63
C GLU A 357 14.90 -11.49 20.12
N ASP A 358 13.99 -12.34 20.57
CA ASP A 358 13.87 -13.71 20.06
C ASP A 358 13.46 -13.72 18.58
N TRP A 359 12.43 -12.97 18.20
CA TRP A 359 12.02 -12.85 16.81
C TRP A 359 13.12 -12.27 15.93
N LYS A 360 13.78 -11.19 16.37
CA LYS A 360 14.88 -10.56 15.66
C LYS A 360 16.06 -11.51 15.39
N ARG A 361 16.36 -12.37 16.35
CA ARG A 361 17.44 -13.36 16.23
C ARG A 361 17.04 -14.56 15.39
N ARG A 362 15.83 -15.07 15.60
CA ARG A 362 15.36 -16.32 15.02
C ARG A 362 14.98 -16.20 13.56
N ASP A 363 14.31 -15.12 13.18
CA ASP A 363 13.69 -15.03 11.86
C ASP A 363 13.75 -13.60 11.26
N ASN A 364 14.97 -13.15 11.01
CA ASN A 364 15.20 -11.87 10.33
C ASN A 364 15.27 -12.09 8.82
N PRO A 365 14.44 -11.39 8.01
CA PRO A 365 14.36 -11.60 6.56
C PRO A 365 15.69 -11.33 5.83
N ILE A 366 16.45 -10.30 6.25
CA ILE A 366 17.75 -9.97 5.64
C ILE A 366 18.79 -11.04 5.95
N ALA A 367 18.86 -11.47 7.23
CA ALA A 367 19.78 -12.53 7.63
C ALA A 367 19.46 -13.87 6.94
N ARG A 368 18.17 -14.15 6.70
CA ARG A 368 17.72 -15.36 6.01
C ARG A 368 18.18 -15.37 4.54
N LEU A 369 17.99 -14.29 3.80
CA LEU A 369 18.47 -14.20 2.43
C LEU A 369 20.01 -14.20 2.36
N ARG A 370 20.70 -13.58 3.32
CA ARG A 370 22.16 -13.63 3.42
C ARG A 370 22.65 -15.06 3.54
N LYS A 371 22.10 -15.85 4.48
CA LYS A 371 22.46 -17.26 4.64
C LYS A 371 22.25 -18.06 3.37
N TYR A 372 21.14 -17.82 2.65
CA TYR A 372 20.90 -18.42 1.34
C TYR A 372 22.01 -18.10 0.35
N MET A 373 22.41 -16.82 0.21
CA MET A 373 23.45 -16.39 -0.73
C MET A 373 24.83 -16.96 -0.36
N GLU A 374 25.16 -17.00 0.93
CA GLU A 374 26.39 -17.60 1.45
C GLU A 374 26.44 -19.10 1.17
N ALA A 375 25.33 -19.83 1.41
CA ALA A 375 25.21 -21.26 1.12
C ALA A 375 25.33 -21.58 -0.40
N LYS A 376 24.95 -20.62 -1.27
CA LYS A 376 25.12 -20.72 -2.73
C LYS A 376 26.50 -20.29 -3.21
N GLY A 377 27.31 -19.66 -2.37
CA GLY A 377 28.71 -19.31 -2.66
C GLY A 377 28.92 -18.00 -3.43
N PHE A 378 27.88 -17.15 -3.57
CA PHE A 378 28.01 -15.86 -4.28
C PHE A 378 27.93 -14.62 -3.34
N TRP A 379 28.00 -14.84 -2.03
CA TRP A 379 28.10 -13.81 -0.99
C TRP A 379 29.00 -14.28 0.15
N ASP A 380 29.71 -13.33 0.78
CA ASP A 380 30.62 -13.60 1.89
C ASP A 380 30.69 -12.40 2.87
N GLU A 381 31.47 -12.54 3.94
CA GLU A 381 31.66 -11.49 4.94
C GLU A 381 32.32 -10.20 4.38
N SER A 382 33.20 -10.33 3.38
CA SER A 382 33.83 -9.17 2.75
C SER A 382 32.79 -8.37 1.96
N ASN A 383 32.00 -9.06 1.12
CA ASN A 383 30.90 -8.44 0.38
C ASN A 383 29.89 -7.76 1.31
N GLU A 384 29.58 -8.40 2.45
CA GLU A 384 28.66 -7.86 3.47
C GLU A 384 29.18 -6.56 4.06
N LYS A 385 30.43 -6.54 4.48
CA LYS A 385 31.08 -5.36 5.06
C LYS A 385 31.10 -4.21 4.06
N ASP A 386 31.57 -4.47 2.84
CA ASP A 386 31.68 -3.45 1.79
C ASP A 386 30.31 -2.87 1.43
N ALA A 387 29.30 -3.71 1.32
CA ALA A 387 27.92 -3.27 1.03
C ALA A 387 27.38 -2.38 2.15
N ARG A 388 27.54 -2.78 3.42
CA ARG A 388 27.07 -1.98 4.58
C ARG A 388 27.77 -0.64 4.67
N GLU A 389 29.09 -0.61 4.51
CA GLU A 389 29.89 0.63 4.56
C GLU A 389 29.51 1.57 3.41
N SER A 390 29.35 1.04 2.20
CA SER A 390 28.95 1.84 1.04
C SER A 390 27.55 2.42 1.22
N ILE A 391 26.56 1.57 1.54
CA ILE A 391 25.17 2.00 1.73
C ILE A 391 25.07 3.05 2.85
N ARG A 392 25.74 2.81 3.98
CA ARG A 392 25.72 3.77 5.09
C ARG A 392 26.30 5.13 4.68
N ARG A 393 27.41 5.14 3.95
CA ARG A 393 28.02 6.38 3.43
C ARG A 393 27.05 7.10 2.49
N ASP A 394 26.39 6.38 1.60
CA ASP A 394 25.49 6.97 0.62
C ASP A 394 24.23 7.54 1.30
N VAL A 395 23.67 6.84 2.31
CA VAL A 395 22.56 7.35 3.15
C VAL A 395 22.97 8.64 3.87
N LEU A 396 24.12 8.65 4.54
CA LEU A 396 24.58 9.84 5.27
C LEU A 396 24.88 11.03 4.34
N LYS A 397 25.37 10.75 3.13
CA LYS A 397 25.58 11.78 2.11
C LYS A 397 24.24 12.40 1.68
N ALA A 398 23.28 11.58 1.26
CA ALA A 398 21.96 12.05 0.85
C ALA A 398 21.23 12.81 1.98
N PHE A 399 21.35 12.33 3.22
CA PHE A 399 20.85 12.98 4.40
C PHE A 399 21.42 14.39 4.58
N SER A 400 22.76 14.52 4.56
CA SER A 400 23.43 15.82 4.75
C SER A 400 23.14 16.81 3.60
N GLU A 401 22.98 16.31 2.38
CA GLU A 401 22.61 17.15 1.24
C GLU A 401 21.18 17.68 1.39
N ALA A 402 20.21 16.82 1.68
CA ALA A 402 18.81 17.19 1.81
C ALA A 402 18.54 18.13 3.00
N GLU A 403 19.24 17.94 4.12
CA GLU A 403 19.10 18.79 5.31
C GLU A 403 19.53 20.24 5.06
N ARG A 404 20.47 20.47 4.12
CA ARG A 404 20.97 21.82 3.77
C ARG A 404 20.07 22.53 2.76
N GLU A 405 19.20 21.79 2.08
CA GLU A 405 18.31 22.40 1.12
C GLU A 405 17.18 23.15 1.82
N LYS A 406 16.83 24.30 1.27
CA LYS A 406 15.72 25.12 1.77
C LYS A 406 14.36 24.42 1.56
N LYS A 407 13.40 24.81 2.38
CA LYS A 407 11.99 24.46 2.19
C LYS A 407 11.44 25.14 0.90
N PRO A 408 10.36 24.64 0.32
CA PRO A 408 9.71 25.27 -0.83
C PRO A 408 9.37 26.73 -0.58
N ALA A 409 9.23 27.52 -1.63
CA ALA A 409 8.79 28.90 -1.54
C ALA A 409 7.42 28.99 -0.85
N ILE A 410 7.22 29.97 0.02
CA ILE A 410 5.98 30.11 0.82
C ILE A 410 4.74 30.21 -0.09
N ARG A 411 4.87 30.82 -1.25
CA ARG A 411 3.82 30.94 -2.26
C ARG A 411 3.23 29.58 -2.66
N THR A 412 4.03 28.51 -2.66
CA THR A 412 3.57 27.15 -3.04
C THR A 412 2.45 26.61 -2.14
N MET A 413 2.22 27.19 -0.96
CA MET A 413 1.10 26.83 -0.08
C MET A 413 -0.26 27.12 -0.71
N PHE A 414 -0.34 28.08 -1.64
CA PHE A 414 -1.55 28.55 -2.28
C PHE A 414 -1.73 28.01 -3.70
N GLU A 415 -0.69 27.40 -4.25
CA GLU A 415 -0.67 26.84 -5.60
C GLU A 415 -1.14 25.37 -5.58
N ASP A 416 -1.52 24.85 -6.75
CA ASP A 416 -1.94 23.46 -6.98
C ASP A 416 -3.23 23.02 -6.22
N VAL A 417 -3.97 23.94 -5.62
CA VAL A 417 -5.29 23.67 -5.01
C VAL A 417 -6.39 23.69 -6.08
N TYR A 418 -6.32 24.67 -6.97
CA TYR A 418 -7.20 24.84 -8.13
C TYR A 418 -6.34 25.16 -9.36
N GLU A 419 -6.87 24.96 -10.56
CA GLU A 419 -6.21 25.33 -11.81
C GLU A 419 -5.88 26.82 -11.83
N GLU A 420 -6.82 27.67 -11.38
CA GLU A 420 -6.62 29.09 -11.15
C GLU A 420 -6.81 29.42 -9.66
N MET A 421 -5.90 30.23 -9.11
CA MET A 421 -6.02 30.67 -7.72
C MET A 421 -7.31 31.47 -7.52
N THR A 422 -8.16 31.01 -6.62
CA THR A 422 -9.45 31.68 -6.32
C THR A 422 -9.24 33.04 -5.64
N PRO A 423 -10.25 33.94 -5.66
CA PRO A 423 -10.17 35.21 -4.93
C PRO A 423 -9.88 35.01 -3.43
N ASP A 424 -10.44 33.97 -2.80
CA ASP A 424 -10.23 33.68 -1.38
C ASP A 424 -8.79 33.29 -1.11
N LEU A 425 -8.16 32.42 -1.93
CA LEU A 425 -6.75 32.06 -1.81
C LEU A 425 -5.83 33.26 -2.03
N LYS A 426 -6.14 34.15 -2.97
CA LYS A 426 -5.41 35.41 -3.18
C LYS A 426 -5.49 36.30 -1.94
N ALA A 427 -6.68 36.42 -1.34
CA ALA A 427 -6.88 37.22 -0.13
C ALA A 427 -6.11 36.63 1.06
N GLN A 428 -6.13 35.30 1.24
CA GLN A 428 -5.35 34.61 2.28
C GLN A 428 -3.85 34.78 2.07
N MET A 429 -3.34 34.70 0.85
CA MET A 429 -1.94 34.93 0.53
C MET A 429 -1.50 36.34 0.89
N GLU A 430 -2.31 37.36 0.54
CA GLU A 430 -2.04 38.76 0.89
C GLU A 430 -2.11 38.98 2.42
N GLN A 431 -3.06 38.34 3.11
CA GLN A 431 -3.15 38.39 4.56
C GLN A 431 -1.91 37.79 5.23
N LEU A 432 -1.42 36.63 4.73
CA LEU A 432 -0.18 36.01 5.23
C LEU A 432 1.01 36.94 5.02
N LYS A 433 1.14 37.55 3.82
CA LYS A 433 2.23 38.48 3.53
C LYS A 433 2.24 39.64 4.51
N GLN A 434 1.09 40.31 4.73
CA GLN A 434 0.96 41.41 5.70
C GLN A 434 1.32 40.96 7.13
N HIS A 435 0.93 39.74 7.51
CA HIS A 435 1.28 39.18 8.81
C HIS A 435 2.78 38.98 8.97
N LEU A 436 3.45 38.39 7.98
CA LEU A 436 4.89 38.17 8.00
C LEU A 436 5.70 39.48 7.95
N GLU A 437 5.23 40.51 7.23
CA GLU A 437 5.82 41.84 7.23
C GLU A 437 5.67 42.54 8.58
N LYS A 438 4.54 42.32 9.26
CA LYS A 438 4.28 42.91 10.58
C LYS A 438 5.12 42.25 11.70
N TYR A 439 5.42 40.94 11.57
CA TYR A 439 6.12 40.16 12.58
C TYR A 439 7.39 39.49 12.03
N PRO A 440 8.38 40.27 11.51
CA PRO A 440 9.51 39.73 10.75
C PRO A 440 10.47 38.87 11.59
N ASN A 441 10.46 39.00 12.91
CA ASN A 441 11.34 38.28 13.83
C ASN A 441 10.70 37.04 14.47
N GLU A 442 9.40 36.78 14.20
CA GLU A 442 8.68 35.67 14.81
C GLU A 442 8.79 34.38 13.94
N TYR A 443 9.22 34.51 12.67
CA TYR A 443 9.29 33.44 11.70
C TYR A 443 10.67 33.43 11.04
N ASP A 444 11.33 32.26 11.02
CA ASP A 444 12.57 32.09 10.25
C ASP A 444 12.26 31.86 8.76
N LEU A 445 12.10 32.97 8.04
CA LEU A 445 11.85 32.95 6.61
C LEU A 445 13.07 32.59 5.77
N GLY A 446 14.28 32.57 6.40
CA GLY A 446 15.53 32.18 5.76
C GLY A 446 15.57 30.69 5.37
N GLU A 447 14.78 29.86 6.04
CA GLU A 447 14.62 28.44 5.72
C GLU A 447 13.85 28.17 4.41
N TYR A 448 13.09 29.17 3.92
CA TYR A 448 12.26 29.03 2.71
C TYR A 448 12.96 29.61 1.49
N GLU A 449 12.73 29.00 0.31
CA GLU A 449 13.21 29.54 -0.95
C GLU A 449 12.58 30.93 -1.18
N GLU A 450 13.40 31.89 -1.60
CA GLU A 450 13.01 33.30 -1.79
C GLU A 450 12.42 33.99 -0.55
N GLY A 451 12.25 33.33 0.59
CA GLY A 451 11.68 33.90 1.80
C GLY A 451 10.36 34.63 1.55
N ILE A 452 10.16 35.83 2.14
CA ILE A 452 8.97 36.64 1.97
C ILE A 452 8.80 37.16 0.53
N THR A 453 9.87 37.23 -0.25
CA THR A 453 9.80 37.74 -1.63
C THR A 453 8.99 36.84 -2.55
N SER A 454 8.86 35.56 -2.21
CA SER A 454 8.01 34.61 -2.93
C SER A 454 6.51 34.99 -2.93
N LEU A 455 6.05 35.82 -1.99
CA LEU A 455 4.69 36.30 -1.89
C LEU A 455 4.47 37.62 -2.64
N LYS A 456 5.49 38.18 -3.31
CA LYS A 456 5.34 39.33 -4.20
C LYS A 456 4.80 38.80 -5.52
N SER A 457 3.67 39.34 -5.91
CA SER A 457 2.96 39.05 -7.17
C SER A 457 3.73 39.50 -8.40
#